data_7681f375d61bea405ede9a8c55c1e882
#
_entry.id   7681f375d61bea405ede9a8c55c1e882
#
_cell.length_a   1.000
_cell.length_b   1.000
_cell.length_c   1.000
_cell.angle_alpha   90.00
_cell.angle_beta   90.00
_cell.angle_gamma   90.00
#
_symmetry.space_group_name_H-M   'P 1'
#
loop_
_entity.id
_entity.type
_entity.pdbx_description
1 polymer ?
#
loop_
_entity_poly.entity_id
_entity_poly.type
_entity_poly.pdbx_seq_one_letter_code
_entity_poly.pdbx_strand_id
1 'polypeptide(L)'
;MLKFPRPLASSLQPIFYRARCVMSMSAPPIEDGGVVVQDGVIVAVGKYTDLHSQFSSASYHDLGEVILMPGLINAHCHLDYTMMRNQLQPGSGFTKWIQELNKIKF
;
A
#
# COMPACT_ATOMS: atom_id res chain seq x y z
N MET A 1 11.84 15.44 2.09
CA MET A 1 12.07 14.42 1.07
C MET A 1 12.76 13.21 1.68
N LEU A 2 12.14 12.04 1.61
CA LEU A 2 12.75 10.77 2.02
C LEU A 2 13.52 10.20 0.83
N LYS A 3 14.82 9.93 1.01
CA LYS A 3 15.67 9.25 0.01
C LYS A 3 16.05 7.87 0.55
N PHE A 4 15.94 6.88 -0.30
CA PHE A 4 16.37 5.51 -0.02
C PHE A 4 17.73 5.25 -0.73
N PRO A 5 18.55 4.32 -0.24
CA PRO A 5 19.81 4.00 -0.89
C PRO A 5 19.57 3.55 -2.35
N ARG A 6 20.30 4.15 -3.29
CA ARG A 6 20.22 3.76 -4.71
C ARG A 6 20.75 2.35 -4.92
N PRO A 7 20.02 1.51 -5.67
CA PRO A 7 20.63 0.27 -6.16
C PRO A 7 21.85 0.57 -7.04
N LEU A 8 22.86 -0.28 -6.93
CA LEU A 8 24.08 -0.19 -7.73
C LEU A 8 23.75 -0.43 -9.21
N ALA A 9 24.13 0.51 -10.10
CA ALA A 9 24.03 0.44 -11.56
C ALA A 9 22.68 -0.07 -12.09
N SER A 10 21.66 0.80 -12.08
CA SER A 10 20.37 0.51 -12.73
C SER A 10 20.49 0.68 -14.24
N SER A 11 19.97 -0.31 -14.99
CA SER A 11 19.80 -0.26 -16.45
C SER A 11 18.43 0.26 -16.87
N LEU A 12 17.46 0.34 -15.94
CA LEU A 12 16.08 0.75 -16.21
C LEU A 12 15.87 2.23 -15.89
N GLN A 13 15.11 2.89 -16.74
CA GLN A 13 14.69 4.26 -16.53
C GLN A 13 13.78 4.36 -15.29
N PRO A 14 13.99 5.34 -14.38
CA PRO A 14 13.08 5.54 -13.26
C PRO A 14 11.65 5.82 -13.73
N ILE A 15 10.68 5.42 -12.93
CA ILE A 15 9.26 5.75 -13.13
C ILE A 15 8.85 6.73 -12.03
N PHE A 16 8.24 7.84 -12.42
CA PHE A 16 7.75 8.86 -11.52
C PHE A 16 6.23 8.87 -11.51
N TYR A 17 5.64 8.54 -10.38
CA TYR A 17 4.19 8.64 -10.13
C TYR A 17 3.88 9.92 -9.36
N ARG A 18 2.98 10.77 -9.89
CA ARG A 18 2.39 11.92 -9.20
C ARG A 18 0.99 11.57 -8.75
N ALA A 19 0.57 12.04 -7.58
CA ALA A 19 -0.78 11.91 -7.07
C ALA A 19 -1.19 13.17 -6.31
N ARG A 20 -2.51 13.43 -6.22
CA ARG A 20 -3.07 14.52 -5.42
C ARG A 20 -2.54 14.50 -3.98
N CYS A 21 -2.38 13.31 -3.40
CA CYS A 21 -1.84 13.13 -2.07
C CYS A 21 -1.03 11.83 -2.00
N VAL A 22 0.13 11.87 -1.36
CA VAL A 22 0.95 10.69 -1.04
C VAL A 22 0.97 10.48 0.46
N MET A 23 0.52 9.31 0.91
CA MET A 23 0.52 8.89 2.32
C MET A 23 1.56 7.79 2.52
N SER A 24 2.76 8.16 2.98
CA SER A 24 3.85 7.18 3.22
C SER A 24 3.66 6.32 4.46
N MET A 25 2.70 6.65 5.32
CA MET A 25 2.42 6.06 6.64
C MET A 25 3.53 6.24 7.68
N SER A 26 4.67 6.79 7.31
CA SER A 26 5.82 7.08 8.19
C SER A 26 6.02 8.58 8.44
N ALA A 27 5.28 9.43 7.74
CA ALA A 27 5.32 10.89 7.83
C ALA A 27 3.93 11.48 7.53
N PRO A 28 3.67 12.77 7.81
CA PRO A 28 2.43 13.43 7.40
C PRO A 28 2.15 13.29 5.90
N PRO A 29 0.88 13.31 5.49
CA PRO A 29 0.50 13.28 4.07
C PRO A 29 1.15 14.41 3.27
N ILE A 30 1.54 14.13 2.04
CA ILE A 30 2.18 15.07 1.13
C ILE A 30 1.16 15.44 0.06
N GLU A 31 0.62 16.66 0.11
CA GLU A 31 -0.22 17.19 -0.96
C GLU A 31 0.62 17.44 -2.21
N ASP A 32 0.04 17.19 -3.38
CA ASP A 32 0.73 17.23 -4.67
C ASP A 32 2.07 16.47 -4.59
N GLY A 33 1.96 15.21 -4.18
CA GLY A 33 3.10 14.36 -3.89
C GLY A 33 3.53 13.50 -5.07
N GLY A 34 4.73 12.94 -4.94
CA GLY A 34 5.26 12.00 -5.92
C GLY A 34 6.05 10.88 -5.28
N VAL A 35 6.10 9.77 -6.02
CA VAL A 35 6.90 8.58 -5.70
C VAL A 35 7.73 8.23 -6.93
N VAL A 36 9.03 8.05 -6.74
CA VAL A 36 9.94 7.60 -7.80
C VAL A 36 10.36 6.17 -7.51
N VAL A 37 10.15 5.32 -8.50
CA VAL A 37 10.50 3.89 -8.45
C VAL A 37 11.58 3.60 -9.49
N GLN A 38 12.61 2.87 -9.10
CA GLN A 38 13.66 2.40 -9.98
C GLN A 38 14.01 0.94 -9.63
N ASP A 39 14.01 0.06 -10.63
CA ASP A 39 14.27 -1.38 -10.46
C ASP A 39 13.36 -2.06 -9.40
N GLY A 40 12.08 -1.64 -9.35
CA GLY A 40 11.12 -2.18 -8.38
C GLY A 40 11.27 -1.64 -6.96
N VAL A 41 12.18 -0.68 -6.73
CA VAL A 41 12.44 -0.07 -5.42
C VAL A 41 12.01 1.40 -5.42
N ILE A 42 11.35 1.85 -4.36
CA ILE A 42 11.07 3.27 -4.15
C ILE A 42 12.39 3.97 -3.80
N VAL A 43 12.84 4.90 -4.66
CA VAL A 43 14.09 5.64 -4.48
C VAL A 43 13.87 7.07 -3.95
N ALA A 44 12.65 7.61 -4.09
CA ALA A 44 12.30 8.91 -3.52
C ALA A 44 10.80 9.04 -3.29
N VAL A 45 10.42 9.77 -2.24
CA VAL A 45 9.05 10.22 -1.94
C VAL A 45 9.12 11.67 -1.47
N GLY A 46 8.27 12.54 -2.01
CA GLY A 46 8.31 13.96 -1.66
C GLY A 46 7.27 14.78 -2.44
N LYS A 47 7.35 16.10 -2.35
CA LYS A 47 6.53 17.00 -3.18
C LYS A 47 6.87 16.83 -4.65
N TYR A 48 5.86 16.94 -5.51
CA TYR A 48 6.03 16.86 -6.96
C TYR A 48 7.09 17.83 -7.47
N THR A 49 7.02 19.10 -7.05
CA THR A 49 7.95 20.16 -7.49
C THR A 49 9.40 19.83 -7.23
N ASP A 50 9.69 19.25 -6.05
CA ASP A 50 11.06 18.93 -5.63
C ASP A 50 11.60 17.72 -6.38
N LEU A 51 10.74 16.70 -6.60
CA LEU A 51 11.13 15.47 -7.27
C LEU A 51 11.24 15.64 -8.78
N HIS A 52 10.34 16.42 -9.40
CA HIS A 52 10.33 16.64 -10.84
C HIS A 52 11.63 17.26 -11.34
N SER A 53 12.20 18.19 -10.61
CA SER A 53 13.49 18.80 -10.95
C SER A 53 14.67 17.82 -10.86
N GLN A 54 14.60 16.87 -9.93
CA GLN A 54 15.68 15.89 -9.69
C GLN A 54 15.60 14.66 -10.61
N PHE A 55 14.39 14.29 -11.06
CA PHE A 55 14.11 13.10 -11.87
C PHE A 55 13.47 13.45 -13.21
N SER A 56 13.94 14.52 -13.84
CA SER A 56 13.41 15.05 -15.11
C SER A 56 13.44 14.04 -16.27
N SER A 57 14.32 13.05 -16.22
CA SER A 57 14.43 11.98 -17.22
C SER A 57 13.57 10.75 -16.91
N ALA A 58 12.85 10.73 -15.76
CA ALA A 58 11.98 9.61 -15.40
C ALA A 58 10.77 9.51 -16.33
N SER A 59 10.27 8.29 -16.55
CA SER A 59 8.97 8.07 -17.17
C SER A 59 7.87 8.59 -16.24
N TYR A 60 7.08 9.55 -16.69
CA TYR A 60 6.14 10.27 -15.85
C TYR A 60 4.71 9.75 -15.99
N HIS A 61 4.06 9.51 -14.86
CA HIS A 61 2.67 9.09 -14.75
C HIS A 61 1.92 9.97 -13.75
N ASP A 62 0.99 10.78 -14.23
CA ASP A 62 0.05 11.51 -13.37
C ASP A 62 -1.16 10.62 -13.08
N LEU A 63 -1.35 10.29 -11.81
CA LEU A 63 -2.47 9.47 -11.35
C LEU A 63 -3.73 10.31 -11.07
N GLY A 64 -3.63 11.64 -11.12
CA GLY A 64 -4.74 12.57 -10.91
C GLY A 64 -5.19 12.69 -9.45
N GLU A 65 -6.50 12.83 -9.26
CA GLU A 65 -7.16 13.09 -7.96
C GLU A 65 -7.27 11.83 -7.09
N VAL A 66 -6.14 11.18 -6.82
CA VAL A 66 -6.06 9.95 -6.00
C VAL A 66 -5.14 10.13 -4.80
N ILE A 67 -5.30 9.24 -3.82
CA ILE A 67 -4.35 9.05 -2.72
C ILE A 67 -3.46 7.86 -3.06
N LEU A 68 -2.15 8.09 -3.18
CA LEU A 68 -1.16 7.03 -3.35
C LEU A 68 -0.62 6.63 -1.98
N MET A 69 -0.75 5.36 -1.63
CA MET A 69 -0.33 4.82 -0.34
C MET A 69 0.23 3.40 -0.50
N PRO A 70 1.00 2.89 0.49
CA PRO A 70 1.42 1.50 0.48
C PRO A 70 0.22 0.56 0.42
N GLY A 71 0.40 -0.60 -0.25
CA GLY A 71 -0.62 -1.64 -0.27
C GLY A 71 -0.97 -2.10 1.15
N LEU A 72 -2.26 -2.35 1.39
CA LEU A 72 -2.72 -2.81 2.69
C LEU A 72 -2.21 -4.22 2.97
N ILE A 73 -1.63 -4.41 4.17
CA ILE A 73 -1.18 -5.72 4.65
C ILE A 73 -2.15 -6.16 5.76
N ASN A 74 -2.83 -7.28 5.55
CA ASN A 74 -3.62 -7.90 6.58
C ASN A 74 -2.75 -8.90 7.35
N ALA A 75 -2.23 -8.47 8.50
CA ALA A 75 -1.42 -9.31 9.38
C ALA A 75 -2.25 -10.18 10.35
N HIS A 76 -3.58 -9.99 10.37
CA HIS A 76 -4.50 -10.79 11.19
C HIS A 76 -5.57 -11.40 10.28
N CYS A 77 -5.54 -12.70 10.10
CA CYS A 77 -6.43 -13.42 9.20
C CYS A 77 -6.78 -14.79 9.78
N HIS A 78 -8.04 -15.17 9.69
CA HIS A 78 -8.56 -16.48 10.06
C HIS A 78 -8.93 -17.29 8.81
N LEU A 79 -7.93 -17.79 8.09
CA LEU A 79 -8.13 -18.56 6.85
C LEU A 79 -8.91 -19.86 7.08
N ASP A 80 -8.78 -20.45 8.30
CA ASP A 80 -9.55 -21.61 8.74
C ASP A 80 -11.07 -21.36 8.67
N TYR A 81 -11.53 -20.14 8.88
CA TYR A 81 -12.96 -19.80 8.81
C TYR A 81 -13.53 -19.88 7.40
N THR A 82 -12.72 -19.86 6.38
CA THR A 82 -13.15 -20.01 4.98
C THR A 82 -13.81 -21.37 4.76
N MET A 83 -13.32 -22.41 5.43
CA MET A 83 -13.88 -23.77 5.36
C MET A 83 -15.22 -23.91 6.10
N MET A 84 -15.56 -22.95 6.97
CA MET A 84 -16.78 -22.94 7.79
C MET A 84 -17.94 -22.17 7.12
N ARG A 85 -17.75 -21.73 5.88
CA ARG A 85 -18.75 -20.96 5.13
C ARG A 85 -20.09 -21.74 5.07
N ASN A 86 -21.18 -21.07 5.43
CA ASN A 86 -22.56 -21.61 5.49
C ASN A 86 -22.79 -22.68 6.57
N GLN A 87 -21.86 -22.95 7.47
CA GLN A 87 -22.04 -23.93 8.55
C GLN A 87 -22.55 -23.29 9.85
N LEU A 88 -22.50 -21.96 9.96
CA LEU A 88 -22.97 -21.21 11.12
C LEU A 88 -24.31 -20.52 10.82
N GLN A 89 -25.25 -20.56 11.79
CA GLN A 89 -26.54 -19.88 11.66
C GLN A 89 -26.38 -18.40 12.01
N PRO A 90 -26.85 -17.46 11.15
CA PRO A 90 -26.83 -16.04 11.46
C PRO A 90 -27.83 -15.70 12.59
N GLY A 91 -27.50 -14.67 13.39
CA GLY A 91 -28.46 -14.08 14.34
C GLY A 91 -28.45 -14.65 15.76
N SER A 92 -27.53 -15.55 16.11
CA SER A 92 -27.48 -16.16 17.45
C SER A 92 -26.77 -15.31 18.52
N GLY A 93 -26.27 -14.12 18.19
CA GLY A 93 -25.45 -13.28 19.07
C GLY A 93 -23.98 -13.75 19.13
N PHE A 94 -23.08 -12.85 19.54
CA PHE A 94 -21.63 -13.08 19.45
C PHE A 94 -21.16 -14.29 20.26
N THR A 95 -21.61 -14.41 21.52
CA THR A 95 -21.18 -15.49 22.41
C THR A 95 -21.58 -16.87 21.87
N LYS A 96 -22.82 -16.99 21.41
CA LYS A 96 -23.31 -18.26 20.87
C LYS A 96 -22.62 -18.59 19.53
N TRP A 97 -22.40 -17.58 18.70
CA TRP A 97 -21.65 -17.74 17.46
C TRP A 97 -20.22 -18.28 17.72
N ILE A 98 -19.48 -17.75 18.70
CA ILE A 98 -18.16 -18.25 19.08
C ILE A 98 -18.22 -19.70 19.58
N GLN A 99 -19.25 -20.06 20.37
CA GLN A 99 -19.41 -21.41 20.85
C GLN A 99 -19.66 -22.41 19.71
N GLU A 100 -20.49 -22.04 18.75
CA GLU A 100 -20.77 -22.87 17.55
C GLU A 100 -19.54 -22.99 16.66
N LEU A 101 -18.81 -21.89 16.45
CA LEU A 101 -17.55 -21.87 15.70
C LEU A 101 -16.52 -22.84 16.29
N ASN A 102 -16.35 -22.84 17.62
CA ASN A 102 -15.42 -23.74 18.28
C ASN A 102 -15.80 -25.21 18.17
N LYS A 103 -17.09 -25.56 18.00
CA LYS A 103 -17.51 -26.94 17.76
C LYS A 103 -17.17 -27.44 16.35
N ILE A 104 -17.11 -26.54 15.38
CA ILE A 104 -16.78 -26.90 13.99
C ILE A 104 -15.26 -26.97 13.79
N LYS A 105 -14.49 -26.21 14.58
CA LYS A 105 -13.05 -26.02 14.41
C LYS A 105 -12.21 -27.24 14.81
N PHE A 106 -12.79 -28.16 15.58
CA PHE A 106 -12.18 -29.39 16.09
C PHE A 106 -13.14 -30.56 15.89
#